data_d03367eac180924925c3e8cb07746daf
#
_entry.id   d03367eac180924925c3e8cb07746daf
#
_cell.length_a   1.000
_cell.length_b   1.000
_cell.length_c   1.000
_cell.angle_alpha   90.00
_cell.angle_beta   90.00
_cell.angle_gamma   90.00
#
_symmetry.space_group_name_H-M   'P 1'
#
loop_
_entity.id
_entity.type
_entity.pdbx_description
1 polymer ?
#
loop_
_entity_poly.entity_id
_entity_poly.type
_entity_poly.pdbx_seq_one_letter_code
_entity_poly.pdbx_strand_id
1 'polypeptide(L)'
;MRPGAPTLRRMCRNIRPLANFEPPVTEDEVHAAALQYVRKISGTARPSRANAEAFDRAVAEVAEASTRLLAALVTTAPPKDREEEAAKARHRAALRYGT
;
A
#
# COMPACT_ATOMS: atom_id res chain seq x y z
N MET A 1 8.53 2.95 25.98
CA MET A 1 7.70 3.18 24.88
C MET A 1 7.52 1.99 23.99
N ARG A 2 6.54 2.00 23.23
CA ARG A 2 6.16 0.86 22.44
C ARG A 2 6.60 1.05 21.04
N PRO A 3 7.80 0.80 20.76
CA PRO A 3 8.37 1.17 19.47
C PRO A 3 7.68 0.54 18.29
N GLY A 4 7.19 -0.66 18.44
CA GLY A 4 6.63 -1.35 17.29
C GLY A 4 5.30 -0.79 16.81
N ALA A 5 4.43 -0.41 17.74
CA ALA A 5 3.08 0.00 17.37
C ALA A 5 3.04 1.25 16.49
N PRO A 6 3.75 2.32 16.81
CA PRO A 6 3.73 3.49 15.92
C PRO A 6 4.29 3.20 14.54
N THR A 7 5.34 2.38 14.48
CA THR A 7 5.97 2.04 13.23
C THR A 7 4.99 1.25 12.34
N LEU A 8 4.29 0.30 12.93
CA LEU A 8 3.33 -0.49 12.22
C LEU A 8 2.18 0.36 11.68
N ARG A 9 1.73 1.32 12.46
CA ARG A 9 0.69 2.22 12.01
C ARG A 9 1.12 3.03 10.80
N ARG A 10 2.36 3.50 10.79
CA ARG A 10 2.87 4.25 9.67
C ARG A 10 2.87 3.42 8.40
N MET A 11 3.27 2.16 8.52
CA MET A 11 3.23 1.27 7.38
C MET A 11 1.82 1.15 6.84
N CYS A 12 0.85 0.96 7.72
CA CYS A 12 -0.53 0.81 7.30
C CYS A 12 -1.08 2.08 6.66
N ARG A 13 -0.61 3.24 7.09
CA ARG A 13 -1.05 4.49 6.49
C ARG A 13 -0.51 4.68 5.09
N ASN A 14 0.72 4.23 4.85
CA ASN A 14 1.36 4.42 3.56
C ASN A 14 0.91 3.43 2.51
N ILE A 15 0.42 2.28 2.95
CA ILE A 15 -0.04 1.24 2.05
C ILE A 15 -1.55 1.14 2.18
N ARG A 16 -2.23 1.48 1.09
CA ARG A 16 -3.69 1.54 1.09
C ARG A 16 -4.29 0.25 0.58
N PRO A 17 -5.52 -0.06 1.00
CA PRO A 17 -6.24 -1.19 0.40
C PRO A 17 -6.42 -0.96 -1.10
N LEU A 18 -6.25 -2.01 -1.87
CA LEU A 18 -6.38 -1.94 -3.32
C LEU A 18 -7.48 -2.85 -3.85
N ALA A 19 -8.08 -3.67 -2.98
CA ALA A 19 -9.05 -4.65 -3.44
C ALA A 19 -10.43 -4.02 -3.61
N ASN A 20 -11.16 -4.53 -4.61
CA ASN A 20 -12.58 -4.26 -4.77
C ASN A 20 -12.90 -2.78 -5.03
N PHE A 21 -12.08 -2.13 -5.85
CA PHE A 21 -12.33 -0.76 -6.27
C PHE A 21 -12.82 -0.69 -7.70
N GLU A 22 -13.56 0.36 -8.00
CA GLU A 22 -14.02 0.65 -9.32
C GLU A 22 -13.65 2.09 -9.65
N PRO A 23 -12.83 2.36 -10.66
CA PRO A 23 -12.23 1.36 -11.56
C PRO A 23 -11.17 0.52 -10.88
N PRO A 24 -10.80 -0.62 -11.48
CA PRO A 24 -9.84 -1.53 -10.86
C PRO A 24 -8.47 -0.89 -10.66
N VAL A 25 -7.72 -1.47 -9.75
CA VAL A 25 -6.37 -1.03 -9.45
C VAL A 25 -5.46 -1.30 -10.65
N THR A 26 -4.50 -0.39 -10.88
CA THR A 26 -3.55 -0.53 -11.98
C THR A 26 -2.28 -1.21 -11.50
N GLU A 27 -1.48 -1.68 -12.46
CA GLU A 27 -0.18 -2.27 -12.14
C GLU A 27 0.72 -1.26 -11.44
N ASP A 28 0.65 0.01 -11.85
CA ASP A 28 1.46 1.04 -11.22
C ASP A 28 1.11 1.21 -9.75
N GLU A 29 -0.16 1.11 -9.41
CA GLU A 29 -0.59 1.21 -8.03
C GLU A 29 -0.07 0.04 -7.19
N VAL A 30 -0.11 -1.16 -7.76
CA VAL A 30 0.41 -2.33 -7.08
C VAL A 30 1.92 -2.21 -6.89
N HIS A 31 2.62 -1.77 -7.94
CA HIS A 31 4.07 -1.59 -7.85
C HIS A 31 4.44 -0.53 -6.81
N ALA A 32 3.70 0.56 -6.76
CA ALA A 32 3.96 1.61 -5.79
C ALA A 32 3.79 1.10 -4.36
N ALA A 33 2.77 0.28 -4.12
CA ALA A 33 2.56 -0.31 -2.80
C ALA A 33 3.69 -1.27 -2.43
N ALA A 34 4.13 -2.08 -3.40
CA ALA A 34 5.23 -3.01 -3.18
C ALA A 34 6.52 -2.26 -2.84
N LEU A 35 6.78 -1.18 -3.56
CA LEU A 35 7.96 -0.36 -3.32
C LEU A 35 7.94 0.24 -1.91
N GLN A 36 6.81 0.75 -1.49
CA GLN A 36 6.68 1.29 -0.14
C GLN A 36 6.93 0.23 0.92
N TYR A 37 6.38 -0.97 0.71
CA TYR A 37 6.61 -2.05 1.65
C TYR A 37 8.09 -2.38 1.77
N VAL A 38 8.78 -2.53 0.63
CA VAL A 38 10.20 -2.89 0.66
C VAL A 38 11.03 -1.77 1.28
N ARG A 39 10.70 -0.53 0.99
CA ARG A 39 11.39 0.60 1.64
C ARG A 39 11.23 0.57 3.14
N LYS A 40 10.04 0.25 3.61
CA LYS A 40 9.79 0.24 5.06
C LYS A 40 10.54 -0.89 5.75
N ILE A 41 10.48 -2.10 5.21
CA ILE A 41 11.13 -3.21 5.89
C ILE A 41 12.64 -3.19 5.77
N SER A 42 13.16 -2.62 4.68
CA SER A 42 14.62 -2.54 4.48
C SER A 42 15.21 -1.33 5.19
N GLY A 43 14.38 -0.36 5.52
CA GLY A 43 14.86 0.85 6.17
C GLY A 43 15.56 1.82 5.24
N THR A 44 15.40 1.64 3.92
CA THR A 44 16.05 2.55 2.98
C THR A 44 15.12 2.87 1.82
N ALA A 45 15.14 4.11 1.41
CA ALA A 45 14.38 4.57 0.26
C ALA A 45 15.11 4.24 -1.04
N ARG A 46 16.44 4.21 -0.99
CA ARG A 46 17.26 3.90 -2.15
C ARG A 46 18.35 2.93 -1.73
N PRO A 47 18.42 1.77 -2.35
CA PRO A 47 19.43 0.81 -1.98
C PRO A 47 20.81 1.25 -2.49
N SER A 48 21.85 0.81 -1.80
CA SER A 48 23.21 0.96 -2.29
C SER A 48 23.37 0.11 -3.54
N ARG A 49 24.45 0.37 -4.29
CA ARG A 49 24.72 -0.42 -5.47
C ARG A 49 24.81 -1.91 -5.15
N ALA A 50 25.39 -2.25 -4.02
CA ALA A 50 25.55 -3.64 -3.63
C ALA A 50 24.22 -4.33 -3.37
N ASN A 51 23.21 -3.58 -2.95
CA ASN A 51 21.91 -4.13 -2.58
C ASN A 51 20.82 -3.87 -3.62
N ALA A 52 21.14 -3.16 -4.70
CA ALA A 52 20.13 -2.75 -5.66
C ALA A 52 19.41 -3.93 -6.28
N GLU A 53 20.14 -4.96 -6.65
CA GLU A 53 19.52 -6.11 -7.30
C GLU A 53 18.56 -6.84 -6.39
N ALA A 54 18.95 -7.07 -5.14
CA ALA A 54 18.09 -7.73 -4.18
C ALA A 54 16.85 -6.89 -3.88
N PHE A 55 17.05 -5.58 -3.77
CA PHE A 55 15.95 -4.64 -3.49
C PHE A 55 14.94 -4.67 -4.64
N ASP A 56 15.43 -4.54 -5.87
CA ASP A 56 14.53 -4.50 -7.04
C ASP A 56 13.82 -5.82 -7.23
N ARG A 57 14.51 -6.93 -6.97
CA ARG A 57 13.87 -8.25 -7.06
C ARG A 57 12.76 -8.38 -6.03
N ALA A 58 12.99 -7.90 -4.82
CA ALA A 58 11.96 -7.97 -3.78
C ALA A 58 10.74 -7.15 -4.17
N VAL A 59 10.94 -5.95 -4.72
CA VAL A 59 9.82 -5.14 -5.17
C VAL A 59 9.02 -5.87 -6.23
N ALA A 60 9.70 -6.47 -7.20
CA ALA A 60 9.02 -7.19 -8.28
C ALA A 60 8.24 -8.39 -7.73
N GLU A 61 8.84 -9.13 -6.81
CA GLU A 61 8.18 -10.31 -6.26
C GLU A 61 6.98 -9.95 -5.42
N VAL A 62 7.07 -8.91 -4.63
CA VAL A 62 5.94 -8.45 -3.82
C VAL A 62 4.82 -7.94 -4.73
N ALA A 63 5.17 -7.20 -5.77
CA ALA A 63 4.17 -6.70 -6.71
C ALA A 63 3.46 -7.85 -7.42
N GLU A 64 4.21 -8.86 -7.82
CA GLU A 64 3.65 -10.01 -8.52
C GLU A 64 2.71 -10.80 -7.63
N ALA A 65 3.15 -11.08 -6.40
CA ALA A 65 2.32 -11.79 -5.45
C ALA A 65 1.05 -11.01 -5.12
N SER A 66 1.17 -9.70 -5.00
CA SER A 66 0.04 -8.84 -4.72
C SER A 66 -0.97 -8.85 -5.86
N THR A 67 -0.48 -8.81 -7.09
CA THR A 67 -1.34 -8.88 -8.26
C THR A 67 -2.13 -10.19 -8.28
N ARG A 68 -1.44 -11.29 -7.99
CA ARG A 68 -2.11 -12.60 -7.94
C ARG A 68 -3.16 -12.65 -6.84
N LEU A 69 -2.84 -12.09 -5.69
CA LEU A 69 -3.81 -12.05 -4.59
C LEU A 69 -5.06 -11.28 -4.98
N LEU A 70 -4.86 -10.07 -5.53
CA LEU A 70 -5.99 -9.22 -5.88
C LEU A 70 -6.88 -9.87 -6.94
N ALA A 71 -6.27 -10.60 -7.87
CA ALA A 71 -7.02 -11.29 -8.91
C ALA A 71 -7.79 -12.48 -8.35
N ALA A 72 -7.29 -13.09 -7.28
CA ALA A 72 -7.89 -14.30 -6.73
C ALA A 72 -8.94 -14.04 -5.66
N LEU A 73 -8.99 -12.82 -5.12
CA LEU A 73 -9.94 -12.51 -4.07
C LEU A 73 -11.36 -12.56 -4.58
N VAL A 74 -12.24 -13.13 -3.79
CA VAL A 74 -13.66 -13.25 -4.10
C VAL A 74 -14.45 -12.50 -3.04
N THR A 75 -15.40 -11.67 -3.49
CA THR A 75 -16.23 -10.93 -2.56
C THR A 75 -17.61 -10.75 -3.14
N THR A 76 -18.61 -10.69 -2.27
CA THR A 76 -19.97 -10.35 -2.66
C THR A 76 -20.29 -8.90 -2.41
N ALA A 77 -19.36 -8.17 -1.81
CA ALA A 77 -19.57 -6.75 -1.56
C ALA A 77 -19.49 -5.95 -2.87
N PRO A 78 -20.29 -4.88 -2.98
CA PRO A 78 -20.20 -4.05 -4.18
C PRO A 78 -18.84 -3.36 -4.26
N PRO A 79 -18.37 -3.07 -5.47
CA PRO A 79 -17.10 -2.36 -5.62
C PRO A 79 -17.15 -0.99 -4.96
N LYS A 80 -16.02 -0.57 -4.42
CA LYS A 80 -15.90 0.73 -3.80
C LYS A 80 -15.58 1.77 -4.85
N ASP A 81 -16.20 2.93 -4.70
CA ASP A 81 -15.89 4.06 -5.56
C ASP A 81 -14.66 4.76 -5.03
N ARG A 82 -13.67 4.96 -5.90
CA ARG A 82 -12.40 5.55 -5.47
C ARG A 82 -12.58 6.96 -4.93
N GLU A 83 -13.39 7.74 -5.61
CA GLU A 83 -13.61 9.12 -5.17
C GLU A 83 -14.34 9.19 -3.85
N GLU A 84 -15.33 8.33 -3.69
CA GLU A 84 -16.06 8.28 -2.43
C GLU A 84 -15.15 7.90 -1.28
N GLU A 85 -14.30 6.89 -1.49
CA GLU A 85 -13.39 6.45 -0.45
C GLU A 85 -12.36 7.52 -0.12
N ALA A 86 -11.88 8.22 -1.13
CA ALA A 86 -10.95 9.32 -0.91
C ALA A 86 -11.62 10.47 -0.15
N ALA A 87 -12.87 10.77 -0.49
CA ALA A 87 -13.60 11.80 0.20
C ALA A 87 -13.83 11.45 1.66
N LYS A 88 -14.17 10.17 1.92
CA LYS A 88 -14.34 9.72 3.30
C LYS A 88 -13.04 9.84 4.07
N ALA A 89 -11.93 9.51 3.45
CA ALA A 89 -10.63 9.61 4.10
C ALA A 89 -10.30 11.06 4.43
N ARG A 90 -10.57 11.97 3.49
CA ARG A 90 -10.34 13.39 3.74
C ARG A 90 -11.22 13.90 4.87
N HIS A 91 -12.46 13.47 4.90
CA HIS A 91 -13.39 13.88 5.95
C HIS A 91 -12.91 13.40 7.31
N ARG A 92 -12.50 12.15 7.40
CA ARG A 92 -11.98 11.61 8.66
C ARG A 92 -10.74 12.37 9.12
N ALA A 93 -9.87 12.72 8.18
CA ALA A 93 -8.66 13.47 8.52
C ALA A 93 -9.01 14.86 9.03
N ALA A 94 -9.97 15.52 8.38
CA ALA A 94 -10.40 16.84 8.83
C ALA A 94 -10.96 16.80 10.25
N LEU A 95 -11.78 15.80 10.53
CA LEU A 95 -12.35 15.66 11.87
C LEU A 95 -11.25 15.39 12.90
N ARG A 96 -10.27 14.58 12.52
CA ARG A 96 -9.19 14.20 13.43
C ARG A 96 -8.30 15.39 13.77
N TYR A 97 -8.05 16.25 12.81
CA TYR A 97 -7.10 17.34 13.01
C TYR A 97 -7.76 18.67 13.30
N GLY A 98 -9.01 18.63 13.64
CA GLY A 98 -9.64 19.76 14.29
C GLY A 98 -9.92 20.98 13.47
N THR A 99 -10.15 20.81 12.23
CA THR A 99 -10.46 22.00 11.47
C THR A 99 -11.86 22.44 11.54
#